data_887c70c071e03ecd97b0ec3f3ba9d634
#
_entry.id   887c70c071e03ecd97b0ec3f3ba9d634
#
_cell.length_a   1.000
_cell.length_b   1.000
_cell.length_c   1.000
_cell.angle_alpha   90.00
_cell.angle_beta   90.00
_cell.angle_gamma   90.00
#
_symmetry.space_group_name_H-M   'P 1'
#
loop_
_entity.id
_entity.type
_entity.pdbx_description
1 polymer ?
#
loop_
_entity_poly.entity_id
_entity_poly.type
_entity_poly.pdbx_seq_one_letter_code
_entity_poly.pdbx_strand_id
1 'polypeptide(L)'
;MLEKLQIVKQRFDEVSDLIIQPDIIADQKRYVQLNKEYKDLRALMEKRDRYVELTDNITEAEEILADGSDTEMVEMAKMQMEEAKEELPALEETIRMMLVPKDPEDAKNVVVEIRAGTGGDEASIFAGDLYRMYSKYCSDKGWRVDVVNMNEGTSGGFKEIILKSPEKMSMGR
;
A
#
# COMPACT_ATOMS: atom_id res chain seq x y z
N MET A 1 5.52 14.55 12.59
CA MET A 1 4.80 13.29 12.35
C MET A 1 3.52 13.23 13.15
N LEU A 2 3.56 13.31 14.45
CA LEU A 2 2.40 13.17 15.36
C LEU A 2 1.22 14.09 15.04
N GLU A 3 1.43 15.36 14.69
CA GLU A 3 0.34 16.27 14.32
C GLU A 3 -0.47 15.77 13.11
N LYS A 4 0.21 15.26 12.08
CA LYS A 4 -0.47 14.67 10.91
C LYS A 4 -1.26 13.42 11.30
N LEU A 5 -0.67 12.58 12.14
CA LEU A 5 -1.33 11.37 12.64
C LEU A 5 -2.53 11.68 13.54
N GLN A 6 -2.52 12.83 14.24
CA GLN A 6 -3.67 13.27 15.02
C GLN A 6 -4.87 13.66 14.14
N ILE A 7 -4.62 14.34 13.02
CA ILE A 7 -5.66 14.65 12.04
C ILE A 7 -6.27 13.38 11.46
N VAL A 8 -5.41 12.42 11.13
CA VAL A 8 -5.86 11.11 10.61
C VAL A 8 -6.68 10.35 11.63
N LYS A 9 -6.29 10.41 12.92
CA LYS A 9 -7.06 9.80 14.00
C LYS A 9 -8.46 10.41 14.12
N GLN A 10 -8.58 11.72 14.05
CA GLN A 10 -9.90 12.39 14.06
C GLN A 10 -10.76 11.89 12.90
N ARG A 11 -10.18 11.78 11.71
CA ARG A 11 -10.90 11.26 10.54
C ARG A 11 -11.31 9.79 10.71
N PHE A 12 -10.45 8.97 11.31
CA PHE A 12 -10.78 7.57 11.63
C PHE A 12 -11.95 7.47 12.59
N ASP A 13 -11.96 8.28 13.65
CA ASP A 13 -13.06 8.34 14.64
C ASP A 13 -14.38 8.76 13.95
N GLU A 14 -14.35 9.82 13.11
CA GLU A 14 -15.53 10.25 12.33
C GLU A 14 -16.06 9.14 11.40
N VAL A 15 -15.19 8.48 10.65
CA VAL A 15 -15.60 7.42 9.72
C VAL A 15 -16.14 6.22 10.50
N SER A 16 -15.56 5.89 11.64
CA SER A 16 -16.04 4.82 12.53
C SER A 16 -17.47 5.07 13.01
N ASP A 17 -17.77 6.33 13.35
CA ASP A 17 -19.11 6.73 13.78
C ASP A 17 -20.12 6.77 12.62
N LEU A 18 -19.65 7.12 11.41
CA LEU A 18 -20.51 7.19 10.22
C LEU A 18 -20.93 5.82 9.71
N ILE A 19 -20.03 4.84 9.67
CA ILE A 19 -20.30 3.52 9.06
C ILE A 19 -21.35 2.70 9.82
N ILE A 20 -21.65 3.05 11.07
CA ILE A 20 -22.68 2.38 11.89
C ILE A 20 -24.05 3.06 11.80
N GLN A 21 -24.16 4.20 11.11
CA GLN A 21 -25.43 4.93 11.01
C GLN A 21 -26.37 4.25 10.01
N PRO A 22 -27.67 4.10 10.34
CA PRO A 22 -28.64 3.40 9.49
C PRO A 22 -28.82 4.04 8.12
N ASP A 23 -28.78 5.36 8.02
CA ASP A 23 -28.91 6.11 6.77
C ASP A 23 -27.70 5.89 5.84
N ILE A 24 -26.51 5.77 6.39
CA ILE A 24 -25.28 5.43 5.65
C ILE A 24 -25.34 3.97 5.17
N ILE A 25 -25.78 3.05 6.02
CA ILE A 25 -25.94 1.63 5.66
C ILE A 25 -26.95 1.45 4.53
N ALA A 26 -28.01 2.26 4.51
CA ALA A 26 -29.02 2.25 3.45
C ALA A 26 -28.49 2.77 2.10
N ASP A 27 -27.52 3.67 2.10
CA ASP A 27 -26.82 4.16 0.90
C ASP A 27 -25.61 3.25 0.59
N GLN A 28 -25.84 2.21 -0.18
CA GLN A 28 -24.84 1.20 -0.51
C GLN A 28 -23.56 1.80 -1.12
N LYS A 29 -23.67 2.82 -1.96
CA LYS A 29 -22.51 3.45 -2.61
C LYS A 29 -21.64 4.18 -1.58
N ARG A 30 -22.27 4.94 -0.72
CA ARG A 30 -21.59 5.70 0.34
C ARG A 30 -21.01 4.76 1.40
N TYR A 31 -21.75 3.71 1.75
CA TYR A 31 -21.31 2.68 2.69
C TYR A 31 -20.02 1.98 2.21
N VAL A 32 -19.98 1.54 0.94
CA VAL A 32 -18.78 0.90 0.35
C VAL A 32 -17.59 1.85 0.35
N GLN A 33 -17.79 3.12 0.02
CA GLN A 33 -16.73 4.13 0.04
C GLN A 33 -16.16 4.34 1.45
N LEU A 34 -17.03 4.51 2.45
CA LEU A 34 -16.61 4.71 3.85
C LEU A 34 -15.94 3.47 4.44
N ASN A 35 -16.38 2.26 4.09
CA ASN A 35 -15.71 1.03 4.51
C ASN A 35 -14.31 0.87 3.91
N LYS A 36 -14.11 1.30 2.67
CA LYS A 36 -12.77 1.32 2.05
C LYS A 36 -11.86 2.31 2.78
N GLU A 37 -12.36 3.52 3.03
CA GLU A 37 -11.66 4.53 3.81
C GLU A 37 -11.34 4.04 5.23
N TYR A 38 -12.30 3.43 5.91
CA TYR A 38 -12.12 2.84 7.25
C TYR A 38 -10.99 1.81 7.30
N LYS A 39 -10.94 0.90 6.32
CA LYS A 39 -9.87 -0.10 6.20
C LYS A 39 -8.49 0.54 6.08
N ASP A 40 -8.37 1.55 5.20
CA ASP A 40 -7.11 2.25 4.98
C ASP A 40 -6.67 3.02 6.22
N LEU A 41 -7.59 3.73 6.87
CA LEU A 41 -7.34 4.47 8.10
C LEU A 41 -7.00 3.53 9.28
N ARG A 42 -7.67 2.38 9.40
CA ARG A 42 -7.39 1.40 10.45
C ARG A 42 -5.95 0.87 10.35
N ALA A 43 -5.51 0.50 9.14
CA ALA A 43 -4.13 0.06 8.94
C ALA A 43 -3.11 1.13 9.33
N LEU A 44 -3.43 2.41 9.08
CA LEU A 44 -2.59 3.54 9.49
C LEU A 44 -2.63 3.76 11.01
N MET A 45 -3.78 3.54 11.66
CA MET A 45 -3.90 3.63 13.13
C MET A 45 -3.04 2.57 13.84
N GLU A 46 -2.99 1.34 13.34
CA GLU A 46 -2.11 0.30 13.88
C GLU A 46 -0.63 0.73 13.83
N LYS A 47 -0.21 1.38 12.74
CA LYS A 47 1.16 1.92 12.63
C LYS A 47 1.39 3.14 13.53
N ARG A 48 0.37 4.00 13.67
CA ARG A 48 0.40 5.13 14.60
C ARG A 48 0.58 4.67 16.04
N ASP A 49 -0.18 3.68 16.46
CA ASP A 49 -0.14 3.21 17.85
C ASP A 49 1.23 2.60 18.16
N ARG A 50 1.82 1.86 17.22
CA ARG A 50 3.20 1.39 17.34
C ARG A 50 4.21 2.54 17.38
N TYR A 51 4.01 3.58 16.58
CA TYR A 51 4.87 4.77 16.58
C TYR A 51 4.83 5.50 17.93
N VAL A 52 3.64 5.67 18.50
CA VAL A 52 3.46 6.28 19.83
C VAL A 52 4.15 5.43 20.90
N GLU A 53 3.90 4.12 20.90
CA GLU A 53 4.56 3.19 21.83
C GLU A 53 6.09 3.30 21.79
N LEU A 54 6.69 3.30 20.60
CA LEU A 54 8.15 3.43 20.45
C LEU A 54 8.66 4.79 20.94
N THR A 55 7.95 5.87 20.66
CA THR A 55 8.34 7.21 21.14
C THR A 55 8.19 7.36 22.64
N ASP A 56 7.16 6.78 23.23
CA ASP A 56 6.95 6.76 24.67
C ASP A 56 8.04 5.92 25.36
N ASN A 57 8.36 4.75 24.82
CA ASN A 57 9.45 3.89 25.33
C ASN A 57 10.81 4.61 25.30
N ILE A 58 11.10 5.38 24.24
CA ILE A 58 12.34 6.18 24.17
C ILE A 58 12.34 7.25 25.27
N THR A 59 11.23 7.94 25.45
CA THR A 59 11.11 9.01 26.47
C THR A 59 11.25 8.42 27.87
N GLU A 60 10.58 7.32 28.17
CA GLU A 60 10.71 6.62 29.47
C GLU A 60 12.13 6.12 29.71
N ALA A 61 12.76 5.54 28.69
CA ALA A 61 14.15 5.10 28.78
C ALA A 61 15.11 6.26 29.05
N GLU A 62 14.89 7.42 28.41
CA GLU A 62 15.68 8.65 28.66
C GLU A 62 15.54 9.15 30.10
N GLU A 63 14.35 9.08 30.68
CA GLU A 63 14.10 9.43 32.07
C GLU A 63 14.82 8.49 33.05
N ILE A 64 14.77 7.16 32.80
CA ILE A 64 15.49 6.15 33.60
C ILE A 64 17.01 6.35 33.52
N LEU A 65 17.50 6.64 32.32
CA LEU A 65 18.93 6.91 32.12
C LEU A 65 19.41 8.19 32.83
N ALA A 66 18.54 9.21 32.92
CA ALA A 66 18.84 10.45 33.60
C ALA A 66 18.84 10.30 35.15
N ASP A 67 17.96 9.46 35.68
CA ASP A 67 17.91 9.14 37.11
C ASP A 67 19.12 8.32 37.56
N GLY A 68 19.49 7.30 36.79
CA GLY A 68 20.72 6.50 36.96
C GLY A 68 20.84 5.78 38.31
N SER A 69 19.79 5.72 39.13
CA SER A 69 19.83 5.21 40.50
C SER A 69 19.93 3.68 40.58
N ASP A 70 19.42 2.98 39.56
CA ASP A 70 19.40 1.52 39.47
C ASP A 70 20.15 1.04 38.21
N THR A 71 21.25 0.34 38.42
CA THR A 71 22.11 -0.14 37.32
C THR A 71 21.39 -1.14 36.40
N GLU A 72 20.55 -1.99 36.98
CA GLU A 72 19.80 -3.02 36.23
C GLU A 72 18.73 -2.37 35.34
N MET A 73 18.00 -1.39 35.87
CA MET A 73 17.03 -0.60 35.11
C MET A 73 17.69 0.21 34.00
N VAL A 74 18.86 0.79 34.26
CA VAL A 74 19.66 1.55 33.27
C VAL A 74 20.08 0.67 32.10
N GLU A 75 20.52 -0.57 32.35
CA GLU A 75 20.88 -1.50 31.26
C GLU A 75 19.65 -1.91 30.42
N MET A 76 18.54 -2.22 31.07
CA MET A 76 17.28 -2.53 30.39
C MET A 76 16.79 -1.35 29.54
N ALA A 77 16.81 -0.13 30.09
CA ALA A 77 16.42 1.08 29.38
C ALA A 77 17.28 1.33 28.14
N LYS A 78 18.59 1.10 28.21
CA LYS A 78 19.48 1.19 27.05
C LYS A 78 19.09 0.22 25.94
N MET A 79 18.82 -1.05 26.29
CA MET A 79 18.42 -2.04 25.29
C MET A 79 17.09 -1.68 24.63
N GLN A 80 16.08 -1.30 25.41
CA GLN A 80 14.78 -0.87 24.89
C GLN A 80 14.92 0.37 23.98
N MET A 81 15.76 1.31 24.36
CA MET A 81 15.98 2.51 23.56
C MET A 81 16.69 2.18 22.23
N GLU A 82 17.65 1.25 22.22
CA GLU A 82 18.31 0.81 20.99
C GLU A 82 17.34 0.12 20.05
N GLU A 83 16.56 -0.83 20.55
CA GLU A 83 15.52 -1.51 19.76
C GLU A 83 14.49 -0.53 19.16
N ALA A 84 14.01 0.41 19.97
CA ALA A 84 13.06 1.41 19.51
C ALA A 84 13.68 2.35 18.45
N LYS A 85 14.92 2.77 18.62
CA LYS A 85 15.63 3.62 17.65
C LYS A 85 15.97 2.90 16.35
N GLU A 86 16.14 1.58 16.37
CA GLU A 86 16.33 0.76 15.18
C GLU A 86 15.03 0.61 14.37
N GLU A 87 13.89 0.36 15.05
CA GLU A 87 12.59 0.17 14.40
C GLU A 87 11.98 1.48 13.86
N LEU A 88 12.16 2.58 14.59
CA LEU A 88 11.48 3.85 14.34
C LEU A 88 11.64 4.41 12.91
N PRO A 89 12.85 4.42 12.30
CA PRO A 89 13.02 4.97 10.94
C PRO A 89 12.25 4.21 9.87
N ALA A 90 12.22 2.88 9.94
CA ALA A 90 11.49 2.04 9.01
C ALA A 90 9.97 2.21 9.15
N LEU A 91 9.51 2.36 10.40
CA LEU A 91 8.11 2.64 10.69
C LEU A 91 7.69 4.03 10.19
N GLU A 92 8.52 5.06 10.39
CA GLU A 92 8.29 6.42 9.87
C GLU A 92 8.17 6.44 8.35
N GLU A 93 9.04 5.74 7.64
CA GLU A 93 8.97 5.66 6.19
C GLU A 93 7.70 4.97 5.73
N THR A 94 7.31 3.87 6.40
CA THR A 94 6.05 3.19 6.14
C THR A 94 4.85 4.12 6.32
N ILE A 95 4.81 4.86 7.43
CA ILE A 95 3.75 5.84 7.72
C ILE A 95 3.73 6.95 6.66
N ARG A 96 4.89 7.48 6.26
CA ARG A 96 4.97 8.49 5.19
C ARG A 96 4.37 7.99 3.89
N MET A 97 4.69 6.77 3.49
CA MET A 97 4.12 6.16 2.28
C MET A 97 2.60 5.97 2.39
N MET A 98 2.11 5.57 3.57
CA MET A 98 0.67 5.41 3.80
C MET A 98 -0.10 6.74 3.83
N LEU A 99 0.57 7.85 4.19
CA LEU A 99 0.00 9.20 4.19
C LEU A 99 -0.08 9.84 2.80
N VAL A 100 0.60 9.27 1.79
CA VAL A 100 0.45 9.74 0.41
C VAL A 100 -0.97 9.43 -0.07
N PRO A 101 -1.73 10.43 -0.55
CA PRO A 101 -3.04 10.18 -1.10
C PRO A 101 -2.97 9.17 -2.25
N LYS A 102 -3.79 8.13 -2.19
CA LYS A 102 -3.92 7.18 -3.30
C LYS A 102 -4.61 7.89 -4.46
N ASP A 103 -4.04 7.80 -5.65
CA ASP A 103 -4.70 8.28 -6.85
C ASP A 103 -5.97 7.43 -7.10
N PRO A 104 -7.15 8.06 -7.25
CA PRO A 104 -8.36 7.34 -7.62
C PRO A 104 -8.22 6.55 -8.93
N GLU A 105 -7.32 6.99 -9.82
CA GLU A 105 -7.02 6.29 -11.07
C GLU A 105 -6.30 4.95 -10.85
N ASP A 106 -5.53 4.80 -9.76
CA ASP A 106 -4.83 3.55 -9.41
C ASP A 106 -5.80 2.37 -9.17
N ALA A 107 -7.07 2.66 -8.90
CA ALA A 107 -8.10 1.66 -8.70
C ALA A 107 -8.83 1.27 -10.01
N LYS A 108 -8.53 1.93 -11.12
CA LYS A 108 -9.17 1.66 -12.40
C LYS A 108 -8.53 0.48 -13.13
N ASN A 109 -9.34 -0.13 -14.00
CA ASN A 109 -8.84 -1.12 -14.94
C ASN A 109 -7.81 -0.49 -15.89
N VAL A 110 -6.71 -1.20 -16.11
CA VAL A 110 -5.66 -0.77 -17.05
C VAL A 110 -5.79 -1.57 -18.33
N VAL A 111 -5.68 -0.87 -19.45
CA VAL A 111 -5.53 -1.47 -20.77
C VAL A 111 -4.12 -1.20 -21.24
N VAL A 112 -3.37 -2.26 -21.53
CA VAL A 112 -2.01 -2.19 -22.08
C VAL A 112 -2.05 -2.68 -23.52
N GLU A 113 -1.60 -1.83 -24.41
CA GLU A 113 -1.50 -2.13 -25.85
C GLU A 113 -0.01 -2.21 -26.22
N ILE A 114 0.39 -3.32 -26.82
CA ILE A 114 1.75 -3.56 -27.32
C ILE A 114 1.66 -3.72 -28.82
N ARG A 115 2.35 -2.88 -29.58
CA ARG A 115 2.39 -2.89 -31.04
C ARG A 115 3.81 -2.99 -31.55
N ALA A 116 4.03 -3.86 -32.52
CA ALA A 116 5.29 -3.95 -33.26
C ALA A 116 5.52 -2.75 -34.20
N GLY A 117 4.48 -1.96 -34.47
CA GLY A 117 4.56 -0.80 -35.35
C GLY A 117 4.91 -1.19 -36.79
N THR A 118 5.79 -0.39 -37.43
CA THR A 118 6.32 -0.66 -38.78
C THR A 118 7.51 -1.62 -38.78
N GLY A 119 7.89 -2.16 -37.63
CA GLY A 119 8.96 -3.16 -37.51
C GLY A 119 8.53 -4.48 -38.13
N GLY A 120 9.53 -5.22 -38.63
CA GLY A 120 9.34 -6.56 -39.20
C GLY A 120 9.18 -7.64 -38.13
N ASP A 121 9.62 -8.84 -38.47
CA ASP A 121 9.50 -10.01 -37.61
C ASP A 121 10.18 -9.85 -36.24
N GLU A 122 11.36 -9.20 -36.20
CA GLU A 122 12.06 -8.91 -34.93
C GLU A 122 11.24 -8.07 -33.96
N ALA A 123 10.54 -7.06 -34.49
CA ALA A 123 9.67 -6.21 -33.66
C ALA A 123 8.46 -6.99 -33.13
N SER A 124 7.92 -7.92 -33.93
CA SER A 124 6.83 -8.81 -33.50
C SER A 124 7.30 -9.79 -32.43
N ILE A 125 8.50 -10.33 -32.53
CA ILE A 125 9.11 -11.20 -31.51
C ILE A 125 9.34 -10.44 -30.23
N PHE A 126 9.88 -9.21 -30.32
CA PHE A 126 10.07 -8.35 -29.15
C PHE A 126 8.77 -7.97 -28.47
N ALA A 127 7.70 -7.71 -29.22
CA ALA A 127 6.37 -7.50 -28.64
C ALA A 127 5.89 -8.73 -27.85
N GLY A 128 6.23 -9.94 -28.32
CA GLY A 128 5.99 -11.18 -27.59
C GLY A 128 6.79 -11.27 -26.29
N ASP A 129 8.03 -10.80 -26.28
CA ASP A 129 8.88 -10.75 -25.08
C ASP A 129 8.32 -9.76 -24.05
N LEU A 130 7.89 -8.58 -24.49
CA LEU A 130 7.22 -7.60 -23.63
C LEU A 130 5.92 -8.16 -23.03
N TYR A 131 5.12 -8.85 -23.85
CA TYR A 131 3.92 -9.50 -23.33
C TYR A 131 4.24 -10.50 -22.22
N ARG A 132 5.26 -11.35 -22.41
CA ARG A 132 5.68 -12.33 -21.40
C ARG A 132 6.15 -11.64 -20.11
N MET A 133 6.94 -10.57 -20.27
CA MET A 133 7.43 -9.77 -19.14
C MET A 133 6.27 -9.18 -18.32
N TYR A 134 5.33 -8.50 -18.97
CA TYR A 134 4.17 -7.91 -18.28
C TYR A 134 3.26 -8.96 -17.67
N SER A 135 2.99 -10.06 -18.38
CA SER A 135 2.17 -11.16 -17.88
C SER A 135 2.78 -11.79 -16.62
N LYS A 136 4.09 -11.99 -16.62
CA LYS A 136 4.82 -12.51 -15.45
C LYS A 136 4.76 -11.53 -14.30
N TYR A 137 5.03 -10.26 -14.53
CA TYR A 137 4.95 -9.21 -13.50
C TYR A 137 3.55 -9.15 -12.88
N CYS A 138 2.50 -9.16 -13.69
CA CYS A 138 1.13 -9.18 -13.20
C CYS A 138 0.83 -10.43 -12.37
N SER A 139 1.30 -11.60 -12.82
CA SER A 139 1.16 -12.86 -12.08
C SER A 139 1.85 -12.80 -10.72
N ASP A 140 3.08 -12.28 -10.67
CA ASP A 140 3.86 -12.15 -9.43
C ASP A 140 3.18 -11.18 -8.43
N LYS A 141 2.41 -10.21 -8.96
CA LYS A 141 1.58 -9.28 -8.17
C LYS A 141 0.19 -9.84 -7.83
N GLY A 142 -0.16 -11.04 -8.30
CA GLY A 142 -1.49 -11.61 -8.13
C GLY A 142 -2.58 -10.89 -8.96
N TRP A 143 -2.20 -10.15 -10.01
CA TRP A 143 -3.14 -9.48 -10.90
C TRP A 143 -3.56 -10.41 -12.02
N ARG A 144 -4.87 -10.46 -12.28
CA ARG A 144 -5.40 -11.16 -13.43
C ARG A 144 -5.18 -10.32 -14.68
N VAL A 145 -4.77 -10.97 -15.77
CA VAL A 145 -4.61 -10.34 -17.08
C VAL A 145 -5.45 -11.12 -18.09
N ASP A 146 -6.35 -10.42 -18.77
CA ASP A 146 -7.17 -10.96 -19.84
C ASP A 146 -6.65 -10.40 -21.19
N VAL A 147 -6.43 -11.28 -22.18
CA VAL A 147 -6.13 -10.86 -23.56
C VAL A 147 -7.44 -10.46 -24.21
N VAL A 148 -7.57 -9.20 -24.59
CA VAL A 148 -8.77 -8.64 -25.23
C VAL A 148 -8.74 -8.84 -26.74
N ASN A 149 -7.55 -8.62 -27.33
CA ASN A 149 -7.31 -8.79 -28.74
C ASN A 149 -5.85 -9.14 -29.00
N MET A 150 -5.58 -9.94 -30.02
CA MET A 150 -4.23 -10.26 -30.46
C MET A 150 -4.18 -10.44 -31.97
N ASN A 151 -3.05 -10.02 -32.56
CA ASN A 151 -2.69 -10.27 -33.92
C ASN A 151 -1.25 -10.82 -33.95
N GLU A 152 -1.13 -12.08 -34.32
CA GLU A 152 0.16 -12.78 -34.29
C GLU A 152 1.09 -12.32 -35.42
N GLY A 153 2.39 -12.33 -35.16
CA GLY A 153 3.44 -12.10 -36.15
C GLY A 153 3.65 -13.34 -37.01
N THR A 154 4.11 -13.13 -38.24
CA THR A 154 4.38 -14.21 -39.22
C THR A 154 5.50 -15.16 -38.78
N SER A 155 6.47 -14.64 -38.04
CA SER A 155 7.64 -15.39 -37.53
C SER A 155 7.59 -15.58 -36.01
N GLY A 156 6.41 -15.48 -35.40
CA GLY A 156 6.18 -15.51 -33.97
C GLY A 156 6.02 -14.15 -33.34
N GLY A 157 5.66 -14.15 -32.06
CA GLY A 157 5.30 -12.91 -31.32
C GLY A 157 4.00 -12.29 -31.81
N PHE A 158 3.87 -10.97 -31.63
CA PHE A 158 2.63 -10.26 -31.92
C PHE A 158 2.88 -9.00 -32.75
N LYS A 159 2.08 -8.78 -33.78
CA LYS A 159 1.96 -7.46 -34.44
C LYS A 159 1.26 -6.48 -33.51
N GLU A 160 0.27 -6.95 -32.79
CA GLU A 160 -0.48 -6.21 -31.80
C GLU A 160 -1.02 -7.19 -30.75
N ILE A 161 -0.96 -6.80 -29.49
CA ILE A 161 -1.66 -7.50 -28.41
C ILE A 161 -2.20 -6.47 -27.42
N ILE A 162 -3.47 -6.63 -27.04
CA ILE A 162 -4.17 -5.76 -26.11
C ILE A 162 -4.54 -6.58 -24.88
N LEU A 163 -4.05 -6.12 -23.74
CA LEU A 163 -4.26 -6.74 -22.44
C LEU A 163 -5.15 -5.84 -21.61
N LYS A 164 -6.03 -6.43 -20.84
CA LYS A 164 -6.81 -5.76 -19.82
C LYS A 164 -6.53 -6.41 -18.47
N SER A 165 -6.11 -5.60 -17.53
CA SER A 165 -6.08 -6.02 -16.12
C SER A 165 -7.34 -5.48 -15.46
N PRO A 166 -8.30 -6.34 -15.08
CA PRO A 166 -9.41 -5.91 -14.26
C PRO A 166 -8.87 -5.43 -12.91
N GLU A 167 -9.63 -4.53 -12.31
CA GLU A 167 -9.39 -3.91 -11.01
C GLU A 167 -8.56 -4.80 -10.08
N LYS A 168 -7.53 -4.22 -9.45
CA LYS A 168 -6.82 -4.83 -8.34
C LYS A 168 -7.83 -5.57 -7.47
N MET A 169 -7.92 -6.88 -7.60
CA MET A 169 -8.61 -7.64 -6.58
C MET A 169 -7.87 -7.30 -5.29
N SER A 170 -8.47 -6.44 -4.49
CA SER A 170 -8.15 -6.27 -3.09
C SER A 170 -8.25 -7.66 -2.49
N MET A 171 -7.15 -8.41 -2.55
CA MET A 171 -7.02 -9.62 -1.78
C MET A 171 -7.10 -9.15 -0.34
N GLY A 172 -8.30 -9.31 0.22
CA GLY A 172 -8.51 -9.18 1.64
C GLY A 172 -7.51 -10.10 2.35
N ARG A 173 -6.66 -9.51 3.10
CA ARG A 173 -6.06 -10.11 4.29
C ARG A 173 -6.61 -9.37 5.48
#